data_303de9dbc6de8eed1f46276878a2d7f6
#
_entry.id   303de9dbc6de8eed1f46276878a2d7f6
#
_cell.length_a   1.000
_cell.length_b   1.000
_cell.length_c   1.000
_cell.angle_alpha   90.00
_cell.angle_beta   90.00
_cell.angle_gamma   90.00
#
_symmetry.space_group_name_H-M   'P 1'
#
loop_
_entity.id
_entity.type
_entity.pdbx_description
1 polymer ?
#
loop_
_entity_poly.entity_id
_entity_poly.type
_entity_poly.pdbx_seq_one_letter_code
_entity_poly.pdbx_strand_id
1 'polypeptide(L)'
;MNLKPLNLKNHLIKMGMPILQEIIGREELEAISLITNKSINETMIAELLIKSNGEEIFSDPLLRGYVIHFLPENYKSYLEFNDENKLVEESLEKRIINRAWNRNFQSHFRLIEIFNLSYEYLPEETTPDNNSFILRINNSSDKKSFFAFLIDKFIKYFKSLFLKKNTENFGLEGFQIRIKDKLTDKIEKKNFKIIIHMPTGSGKTKTTIASLIDYHRKTSFLTNNYIVWLAHSDELCEQAKNSFEDLWKLYGTQDLPLIRLKEQPLDEIINIQGGVIICTYPKLHRMRINSNGSKILEHIRTKSKFIIADEAHMVPAETFSESIEFISKLDFTILLGLSATPGGYYVDQTERLSNYFLGNKISITDENDDELKDDEPISYLQKIGVLAKIKAHQVKTDFNFEFTEEEKSKILNSFDEGLNPELIKKMGENVERNICIYGELTNLYEQNLSTIVFACSLKHTKLLHKICILSGMKVGKIDDKTTNQARKKIISDFKNKNIKIIFNYGVLSTGFDAPGTEAILIARPTTSPITYSQMLGRGLRGPLFGGKPECILIDLKDNLICLPDEKSCFTLFNNYYR
;
A
#
# COMPACT_ATOMS: atom_id res chain seq x y z
N MET A 1 -16.20 -12.52 40.65
CA MET A 1 -14.97 -13.02 41.35
C MET A 1 -13.91 -11.95 41.27
N ASN A 2 -13.36 -11.51 42.41
CA ASN A 2 -12.23 -10.55 42.40
C ASN A 2 -10.91 -11.33 42.15
N LEU A 3 -10.66 -11.73 40.92
CA LEU A 3 -9.39 -12.33 40.55
C LEU A 3 -8.36 -11.21 40.33
N LYS A 4 -7.14 -11.39 40.88
CA LYS A 4 -6.04 -10.45 40.61
C LYS A 4 -5.53 -10.69 39.18
N PRO A 5 -5.33 -9.63 38.38
CA PRO A 5 -4.77 -9.80 37.03
C PRO A 5 -3.43 -10.54 37.04
N LEU A 6 -3.22 -11.40 36.06
CA LEU A 6 -1.95 -12.08 35.82
C LEU A 6 -1.04 -11.21 34.95
N ASN A 7 0.26 -11.35 35.13
CA ASN A 7 1.24 -10.75 34.22
C ASN A 7 1.50 -11.73 33.06
N LEU A 8 1.16 -11.32 31.84
CA LEU A 8 1.28 -12.16 30.64
C LEU A 8 2.71 -12.63 30.42
N LYS A 9 3.71 -11.76 30.57
CA LYS A 9 5.13 -12.13 30.44
C LYS A 9 5.52 -13.23 31.40
N ASN A 10 5.19 -13.08 32.68
CA ASN A 10 5.49 -14.09 33.70
C ASN A 10 4.73 -15.39 33.46
N HIS A 11 3.53 -15.32 32.91
CA HIS A 11 2.74 -16.48 32.55
C HIS A 11 3.39 -17.27 31.38
N LEU A 12 3.85 -16.57 30.34
CA LEU A 12 4.59 -17.19 29.23
C LEU A 12 5.90 -17.84 29.70
N ILE A 13 6.67 -17.17 30.57
CA ILE A 13 7.92 -17.73 31.13
C ILE A 13 7.64 -19.05 31.86
N LYS A 14 6.55 -19.15 32.62
CA LYS A 14 6.18 -20.38 33.36
C LYS A 14 5.85 -21.57 32.45
N MET A 15 5.54 -21.36 31.17
CA MET A 15 5.33 -22.46 30.22
C MET A 15 6.61 -23.26 29.96
N GLY A 16 7.78 -22.63 30.15
CA GLY A 16 9.09 -23.24 29.98
C GLY A 16 9.59 -23.27 28.54
N MET A 17 10.89 -23.47 28.39
CA MET A 17 11.59 -23.43 27.11
C MET A 17 11.00 -24.37 26.05
N PRO A 18 10.65 -25.64 26.34
CA PRO A 18 10.17 -26.55 25.32
C PRO A 18 8.90 -26.05 24.59
N ILE A 19 7.95 -25.50 25.35
CA ILE A 19 6.68 -24.99 24.80
C ILE A 19 6.91 -23.69 24.03
N LEU A 20 7.71 -22.80 24.59
CA LEU A 20 8.06 -21.53 23.92
C LEU A 20 8.82 -21.78 22.60
N GLN A 21 9.67 -22.82 22.56
CA GLN A 21 10.33 -23.28 21.34
C GLN A 21 9.35 -23.85 20.31
N GLU A 22 8.31 -24.55 20.77
CA GLU A 22 7.26 -25.07 19.88
C GLU A 22 6.43 -23.93 19.25
N ILE A 23 6.10 -22.91 20.03
CA ILE A 23 5.32 -21.75 19.55
C ILE A 23 6.08 -20.96 18.46
N ILE A 24 7.36 -20.70 18.65
CA ILE A 24 8.16 -19.91 17.68
C ILE A 24 8.74 -20.80 16.58
N GLY A 25 9.12 -22.03 16.90
CA GLY A 25 9.88 -22.94 16.04
C GLY A 25 11.35 -22.96 16.43
N ARG A 26 11.90 -24.18 16.64
CA ARG A 26 13.31 -24.36 17.04
C ARG A 26 14.28 -23.82 16.01
N GLU A 27 14.09 -24.13 14.74
CA GLU A 27 14.91 -23.65 13.64
C GLU A 27 14.95 -22.13 13.55
N GLU A 28 13.80 -21.47 13.78
CA GLU A 28 13.72 -20.02 13.77
C GLU A 28 14.50 -19.40 14.94
N LEU A 29 14.43 -20.00 16.13
CA LEU A 29 15.19 -19.54 17.30
C LEU A 29 16.69 -19.75 17.13
N GLU A 30 17.12 -20.87 16.54
CA GLU A 30 18.51 -21.11 16.20
C GLU A 30 19.03 -20.07 15.19
N ALA A 31 18.26 -19.81 14.13
CA ALA A 31 18.60 -18.77 13.17
C ALA A 31 18.72 -17.37 13.83
N ILE A 32 17.77 -17.00 14.69
CA ILE A 32 17.80 -15.75 15.44
C ILE A 32 19.06 -15.68 16.33
N SER A 33 19.38 -16.77 17.04
CA SER A 33 20.55 -16.84 17.92
C SER A 33 21.86 -16.64 17.13
N LEU A 34 21.98 -17.33 15.98
CA LEU A 34 23.14 -17.21 15.10
C LEU A 34 23.28 -15.79 14.53
N ILE A 35 22.20 -15.22 14.01
CA ILE A 35 22.22 -13.89 13.38
C ILE A 35 22.52 -12.78 14.41
N THR A 36 21.94 -12.87 15.60
CA THR A 36 22.12 -11.84 16.64
C THR A 36 23.34 -12.08 17.52
N ASN A 37 23.99 -13.22 17.41
CA ASN A 37 25.05 -13.69 18.31
C ASN A 37 24.65 -13.61 19.80
N LYS A 38 23.41 -13.99 20.13
CA LYS A 38 22.85 -13.97 21.48
C LYS A 38 22.32 -15.34 21.88
N SER A 39 22.61 -15.77 23.11
CA SER A 39 21.90 -16.92 23.69
C SER A 39 20.49 -16.52 24.07
N ILE A 40 19.50 -17.32 23.63
CA ILE A 40 18.07 -17.02 23.83
C ILE A 40 17.56 -17.79 25.05
N ASN A 41 16.88 -17.09 25.94
CA ASN A 41 16.23 -17.65 27.12
C ASN A 41 14.71 -17.40 27.13
N GLU A 42 13.99 -18.02 28.07
CA GLU A 42 12.53 -17.92 28.18
C GLU A 42 12.05 -16.47 28.29
N THR A 43 12.77 -15.64 29.03
CA THR A 43 12.43 -14.22 29.20
C THR A 43 12.47 -13.46 27.89
N MET A 44 13.49 -13.71 27.07
CA MET A 44 13.63 -13.09 25.76
C MET A 44 12.55 -13.57 24.80
N ILE A 45 12.21 -14.88 24.84
CA ILE A 45 11.15 -15.42 24.00
C ILE A 45 9.78 -14.84 24.41
N ALA A 46 9.48 -14.77 25.70
CA ALA A 46 8.23 -14.19 26.19
C ALA A 46 8.10 -12.70 25.78
N GLU A 47 9.17 -11.92 25.90
CA GLU A 47 9.18 -10.54 25.41
C GLU A 47 9.03 -10.44 23.90
N LEU A 48 9.69 -11.34 23.17
CA LEU A 48 9.57 -11.40 21.72
C LEU A 48 8.13 -11.66 21.28
N LEU A 49 7.47 -12.66 21.88
CA LEU A 49 6.06 -12.98 21.59
C LEU A 49 5.14 -11.79 21.84
N ILE A 50 5.31 -11.11 22.97
CA ILE A 50 4.49 -9.93 23.31
C ILE A 50 4.77 -8.77 22.33
N LYS A 51 6.03 -8.44 22.08
CA LYS A 51 6.40 -7.29 21.25
C LYS A 51 6.15 -7.54 19.76
N SER A 52 6.36 -8.77 19.25
CA SER A 52 6.19 -9.09 17.84
C SER A 52 4.74 -9.22 17.41
N ASN A 53 3.87 -9.66 18.30
CA ASN A 53 2.45 -9.85 18.03
C ASN A 53 1.60 -8.66 18.50
N GLY A 54 2.08 -7.88 19.47
CA GLY A 54 1.37 -6.71 19.99
C GLY A 54 -0.07 -7.04 20.39
N GLU A 55 -1.01 -6.27 19.89
CA GLU A 55 -2.45 -6.44 20.16
C GLU A 55 -3.03 -7.74 19.57
N GLU A 56 -2.36 -8.34 18.58
CA GLU A 56 -2.79 -9.58 17.92
C GLU A 56 -2.25 -10.86 18.61
N ILE A 57 -1.67 -10.77 19.81
CA ILE A 57 -1.01 -11.90 20.47
C ILE A 57 -1.94 -13.11 20.66
N PHE A 58 -3.22 -12.89 20.87
CA PHE A 58 -4.21 -13.96 21.02
C PHE A 58 -4.90 -14.35 19.70
N SER A 59 -4.54 -13.73 18.60
CA SER A 59 -5.04 -14.13 17.27
C SER A 59 -4.46 -15.47 16.82
N ASP A 60 -3.25 -15.83 17.31
CA ASP A 60 -2.64 -17.14 17.08
C ASP A 60 -3.35 -18.21 17.93
N PRO A 61 -4.01 -19.20 17.29
CA PRO A 61 -4.74 -20.24 18.02
C PRO A 61 -3.85 -21.13 18.89
N LEU A 62 -2.61 -21.42 18.44
CA LEU A 62 -1.66 -22.27 19.16
C LEU A 62 -1.20 -21.58 20.45
N LEU A 63 -0.74 -20.32 20.33
CA LEU A 63 -0.34 -19.51 21.49
C LEU A 63 -1.49 -19.34 22.47
N ARG A 64 -2.69 -19.01 21.97
CA ARG A 64 -3.89 -18.87 22.79
C ARG A 64 -4.23 -20.17 23.52
N GLY A 65 -4.10 -21.33 22.86
CA GLY A 65 -4.31 -22.63 23.45
C GLY A 65 -3.36 -22.90 24.62
N TYR A 66 -2.07 -22.68 24.44
CA TYR A 66 -1.09 -22.86 25.52
C TYR A 66 -1.32 -21.86 26.67
N VAL A 67 -1.62 -20.59 26.36
CA VAL A 67 -1.95 -19.62 27.41
C VAL A 67 -3.09 -20.10 28.30
N ILE A 68 -4.17 -20.65 27.71
CA ILE A 68 -5.33 -21.15 28.45
C ILE A 68 -4.98 -22.44 29.20
N HIS A 69 -4.24 -23.35 28.58
CA HIS A 69 -3.83 -24.62 29.21
C HIS A 69 -3.09 -24.38 30.53
N PHE A 70 -2.18 -23.44 30.58
CA PHE A 70 -1.37 -23.12 31.75
C PHE A 70 -2.04 -22.16 32.75
N LEU A 71 -3.29 -21.74 32.52
CA LEU A 71 -4.03 -20.96 33.51
C LEU A 71 -4.35 -21.81 34.77
N PRO A 72 -4.26 -21.23 35.98
CA PRO A 72 -4.79 -21.85 37.19
C PRO A 72 -6.28 -22.12 37.07
N GLU A 73 -6.79 -23.19 37.73
CA GLU A 73 -8.17 -23.65 37.61
C GLU A 73 -9.24 -22.60 37.94
N ASN A 74 -8.97 -21.71 38.91
CA ASN A 74 -9.87 -20.60 39.22
C ASN A 74 -10.03 -19.60 38.08
N TYR A 75 -9.01 -19.41 37.22
CA TYR A 75 -9.08 -18.57 36.03
C TYR A 75 -9.73 -19.29 34.85
N LYS A 76 -9.53 -20.63 34.73
CA LYS A 76 -10.24 -21.45 33.75
C LYS A 76 -11.73 -21.42 34.04
N SER A 77 -12.13 -21.61 35.29
CA SER A 77 -13.53 -21.51 35.74
C SER A 77 -14.14 -20.12 35.43
N TYR A 78 -13.34 -19.06 35.52
CA TYR A 78 -13.78 -17.70 35.14
C TYR A 78 -14.03 -17.59 33.65
N LEU A 79 -13.21 -18.23 32.80
CA LEU A 79 -13.42 -18.26 31.34
C LEU A 79 -14.71 -19.02 30.96
N GLU A 80 -15.06 -20.09 31.70
CA GLU A 80 -16.24 -20.90 31.44
C GLU A 80 -17.56 -20.27 31.91
N PHE A 81 -17.51 -19.33 32.82
CA PHE A 81 -18.70 -18.74 33.41
C PHE A 81 -19.58 -18.07 32.36
N ASN A 82 -20.84 -18.52 32.20
CA ASN A 82 -21.78 -18.03 31.17
C ASN A 82 -21.33 -18.22 29.70
N ASP A 83 -20.53 -19.23 29.39
CA ASP A 83 -20.30 -19.59 27.99
C ASP A 83 -21.60 -20.30 27.48
N GLU A 84 -22.29 -19.65 26.53
CA GLU A 84 -23.60 -20.06 26.02
C GLU A 84 -23.60 -21.43 25.32
N ASN A 85 -22.44 -22.01 25.06
CA ASN A 85 -22.25 -23.30 24.39
C ASN A 85 -21.85 -24.45 25.34
N LYS A 86 -22.39 -24.49 26.55
CA LYS A 86 -22.16 -25.60 27.52
C LYS A 86 -22.58 -26.98 27.07
N LEU A 87 -23.26 -27.13 25.94
CA LEU A 87 -23.83 -28.39 25.45
C LEU A 87 -22.91 -29.24 24.56
N VAL A 88 -21.68 -28.78 24.31
CA VAL A 88 -20.71 -29.49 23.44
C VAL A 88 -19.69 -30.21 24.33
N GLU A 89 -19.50 -31.52 24.11
CA GLU A 89 -18.52 -32.36 24.81
C GLU A 89 -17.04 -32.00 24.54
N GLU A 90 -16.76 -30.82 24.02
CA GLU A 90 -15.40 -30.33 23.77
C GLU A 90 -14.82 -29.64 25.01
N SER A 91 -13.51 -29.83 25.24
CA SER A 91 -12.81 -29.11 26.31
C SER A 91 -12.84 -27.60 26.07
N LEU A 92 -12.82 -26.79 27.15
CA LEU A 92 -12.75 -25.31 27.09
C LEU A 92 -11.66 -24.83 26.13
N GLU A 93 -10.48 -25.44 26.20
CA GLU A 93 -9.32 -25.10 25.38
C GLU A 93 -9.66 -25.25 23.89
N LYS A 94 -10.21 -26.40 23.46
CA LYS A 94 -10.59 -26.62 22.07
C LYS A 94 -11.64 -25.63 21.57
N ARG A 95 -12.64 -25.33 22.41
CA ARG A 95 -13.69 -24.37 22.06
C ARG A 95 -13.15 -22.99 21.82
N ILE A 96 -12.23 -22.49 22.67
CA ILE A 96 -11.65 -21.16 22.53
C ILE A 96 -10.59 -21.12 21.41
N ILE A 97 -9.83 -22.20 21.21
CA ILE A 97 -8.85 -22.32 20.13
C ILE A 97 -9.53 -22.27 18.75
N ASN A 98 -10.64 -23.00 18.60
CA ASN A 98 -11.33 -23.11 17.30
C ASN A 98 -12.15 -21.87 16.92
N ARG A 99 -12.39 -20.95 17.86
CA ARG A 99 -13.12 -19.71 17.61
C ARG A 99 -12.20 -18.65 16.96
N ALA A 100 -12.71 -17.97 15.96
CA ALA A 100 -12.03 -16.79 15.42
C ALA A 100 -11.87 -15.73 16.53
N TRP A 101 -10.67 -15.14 16.65
CA TRP A 101 -10.41 -14.10 17.64
C TRP A 101 -11.16 -12.82 17.27
N ASN A 102 -12.24 -12.54 18.00
CA ASN A 102 -13.10 -11.37 17.77
C ASN A 102 -13.88 -11.01 19.05
N ARG A 103 -14.74 -9.98 18.97
CA ARG A 103 -15.56 -9.48 20.08
C ARG A 103 -16.86 -10.25 20.32
N ASN A 104 -17.18 -11.24 19.52
CA ASN A 104 -18.47 -11.98 19.62
C ASN A 104 -18.49 -12.99 20.76
N PHE A 105 -17.34 -13.27 21.39
CA PHE A 105 -17.24 -14.27 22.44
C PHE A 105 -16.80 -13.68 23.76
N GLN A 106 -17.62 -13.84 24.78
CA GLN A 106 -17.36 -13.31 26.13
C GLN A 106 -16.08 -13.92 26.76
N SER A 107 -15.73 -15.15 26.38
CA SER A 107 -14.46 -15.78 26.79
C SER A 107 -13.23 -15.00 26.31
N HIS A 108 -13.29 -14.33 25.17
CA HIS A 108 -12.20 -13.52 24.67
C HIS A 108 -12.02 -12.22 25.50
N PHE A 109 -13.10 -11.55 25.87
CA PHE A 109 -13.04 -10.41 26.80
C PHE A 109 -12.44 -10.82 28.14
N ARG A 110 -12.85 -11.95 28.70
CA ARG A 110 -12.32 -12.46 29.96
C ARG A 110 -10.86 -12.82 29.89
N LEU A 111 -10.37 -13.35 28.77
CA LEU A 111 -8.96 -13.62 28.57
C LEU A 111 -8.13 -12.33 28.63
N ILE A 112 -8.63 -11.27 28.07
CA ILE A 112 -8.00 -9.93 28.14
C ILE A 112 -8.03 -9.40 29.57
N GLU A 113 -9.15 -9.52 30.29
CA GLU A 113 -9.28 -9.08 31.69
C GLU A 113 -8.33 -9.85 32.62
N ILE A 114 -8.16 -11.17 32.40
CA ILE A 114 -7.23 -12.00 33.19
C ILE A 114 -5.80 -11.41 33.16
N PHE A 115 -5.38 -10.89 32.03
CA PHE A 115 -4.03 -10.33 31.87
C PHE A 115 -3.99 -8.78 31.97
N ASN A 116 -5.11 -8.14 32.32
CA ASN A 116 -5.25 -6.68 32.41
C ASN A 116 -4.73 -5.96 31.17
N LEU A 117 -5.12 -6.46 29.99
CA LEU A 117 -4.78 -5.89 28.70
C LEU A 117 -5.87 -4.91 28.23
N SER A 118 -5.53 -4.01 27.32
CA SER A 118 -6.50 -3.13 26.68
C SER A 118 -7.47 -3.93 25.81
N TYR A 119 -8.73 -3.49 25.72
CA TYR A 119 -9.72 -4.08 24.79
C TYR A 119 -9.35 -3.89 23.30
N GLU A 120 -8.31 -3.10 22.99
CA GLU A 120 -7.69 -3.02 21.66
C GLU A 120 -7.08 -4.36 21.20
N TYR A 121 -6.80 -5.26 22.15
CA TYR A 121 -6.38 -6.65 21.87
C TYR A 121 -7.49 -7.53 21.24
N LEU A 122 -8.73 -7.07 21.25
CA LEU A 122 -9.81 -7.64 20.44
C LEU A 122 -9.97 -6.81 19.17
N PRO A 123 -10.04 -7.45 17.99
CA PRO A 123 -10.37 -6.75 16.76
C PRO A 123 -11.62 -5.91 16.99
N GLU A 124 -11.65 -4.68 16.52
CA GLU A 124 -12.92 -3.93 16.46
C GLU A 124 -13.94 -4.79 15.74
N GLU A 125 -15.21 -4.74 16.19
CA GLU A 125 -16.29 -5.24 15.36
C GLU A 125 -16.11 -4.58 14.00
N THR A 126 -15.63 -5.36 13.05
CA THR A 126 -15.86 -5.04 11.67
C THR A 126 -17.38 -5.18 11.48
N THR A 127 -18.17 -4.16 11.87
CA THR A 127 -19.29 -3.85 11.01
C THR A 127 -18.64 -3.86 9.65
N PRO A 128 -19.03 -4.81 8.79
CA PRO A 128 -18.38 -4.88 7.49
C PRO A 128 -18.57 -3.50 6.92
N ASP A 129 -17.45 -2.74 6.86
CA ASP A 129 -17.39 -1.43 6.20
C ASP A 129 -17.51 -1.69 4.70
N ASN A 130 -18.40 -2.63 4.40
CA ASN A 130 -18.70 -3.27 3.14
C ASN A 130 -19.78 -2.51 2.40
N ASN A 131 -20.45 -1.57 3.08
CA ASN A 131 -21.49 -0.78 2.45
C ASN A 131 -20.85 0.28 1.57
N SER A 132 -21.27 0.33 0.34
CA SER A 132 -21.03 1.49 -0.51
C SER A 132 -21.65 2.72 0.16
N PHE A 133 -21.00 3.87 0.08
CA PHE A 133 -21.52 5.11 0.61
C PHE A 133 -21.45 6.22 -0.41
N ILE A 134 -22.36 7.17 -0.27
CA ILE A 134 -22.42 8.39 -1.06
C ILE A 134 -22.03 9.54 -0.14
N LEU A 135 -20.92 10.17 -0.46
CA LEU A 135 -20.48 11.40 0.18
C LEU A 135 -20.78 12.58 -0.74
N ARG A 136 -21.40 13.63 -0.22
CA ARG A 136 -21.50 14.90 -0.93
C ARG A 136 -20.41 15.83 -0.42
N ILE A 137 -19.52 16.23 -1.30
CA ILE A 137 -18.51 17.23 -0.99
C ILE A 137 -19.17 18.59 -1.15
N ASN A 138 -19.50 19.23 -0.03
CA ASN A 138 -20.08 20.56 -0.03
C ASN A 138 -18.99 21.58 -0.26
N ASN A 139 -19.23 22.49 -1.17
CA ASN A 139 -18.34 23.62 -1.44
C ASN A 139 -18.63 24.82 -0.50
N SER A 140 -19.67 24.70 0.37
CA SER A 140 -19.98 25.69 1.39
C SER A 140 -19.09 25.48 2.62
N SER A 141 -18.40 26.53 3.00
CA SER A 141 -17.64 26.60 4.25
C SER A 141 -18.60 26.48 5.43
N ASP A 142 -18.81 25.27 5.95
CA ASP A 142 -19.51 25.10 7.23
C ASP A 142 -18.75 25.83 8.33
N LYS A 143 -19.47 26.70 9.01
CA LYS A 143 -19.01 27.55 10.10
C LYS A 143 -18.55 26.71 11.29
N LYS A 144 -17.34 26.19 11.26
CA LYS A 144 -16.66 25.70 12.46
C LYS A 144 -16.05 26.89 13.18
N SER A 145 -16.52 27.13 14.39
CA SER A 145 -16.02 28.06 15.39
C SER A 145 -15.27 29.29 14.83
N PHE A 146 -15.82 30.47 15.05
CA PHE A 146 -15.31 31.77 14.61
C PHE A 146 -13.81 32.01 14.90
N PHE A 147 -13.27 31.41 15.94
CA PHE A 147 -11.84 31.50 16.29
C PHE A 147 -10.94 30.58 15.45
N ALA A 148 -11.36 29.34 15.18
CA ALA A 148 -10.63 28.44 14.27
C ALA A 148 -10.71 28.97 12.83
N PHE A 149 -11.78 29.61 12.46
CA PHE A 149 -11.99 30.30 11.19
C PHE A 149 -11.05 31.52 11.05
N LEU A 150 -10.83 32.32 12.11
CA LEU A 150 -9.92 33.45 12.07
C LEU A 150 -8.44 33.02 11.94
N ILE A 151 -8.03 31.97 12.65
CA ILE A 151 -6.67 31.42 12.57
C ILE A 151 -6.44 30.77 11.20
N ASP A 152 -7.39 30.01 10.70
CA ASP A 152 -7.33 29.41 9.36
C ASP A 152 -7.36 30.50 8.26
N LYS A 153 -8.15 31.56 8.46
CA LYS A 153 -8.21 32.72 7.56
C LYS A 153 -6.91 33.56 7.59
N PHE A 154 -6.25 33.66 8.76
CA PHE A 154 -4.98 34.37 8.89
C PHE A 154 -3.83 33.56 8.25
N ILE A 155 -3.82 32.24 8.44
CA ILE A 155 -2.89 31.32 7.79
C ILE A 155 -3.17 31.28 6.27
N LYS A 156 -4.44 31.26 5.87
CA LYS A 156 -4.85 31.35 4.46
C LYS A 156 -4.55 32.71 3.86
N TYR A 157 -4.71 33.82 4.60
CA TYR A 157 -4.36 35.16 4.11
C TYR A 157 -2.86 35.33 3.90
N PHE A 158 -2.02 34.84 4.82
CA PHE A 158 -0.57 34.80 4.62
C PHE A 158 -0.16 33.84 3.49
N LYS A 159 -0.78 32.68 3.42
CA LYS A 159 -0.61 31.78 2.26
C LYS A 159 -1.18 32.38 0.97
N SER A 160 -2.26 33.17 1.00
CA SER A 160 -2.87 33.78 -0.19
C SER A 160 -2.06 34.96 -0.74
N LEU A 161 -1.27 35.67 0.08
CA LEU A 161 -0.32 36.67 -0.41
C LEU A 161 0.83 36.04 -1.22
N PHE A 162 1.22 34.80 -0.86
CA PHE A 162 2.13 33.96 -1.66
C PHE A 162 1.42 33.13 -2.74
N LEU A 163 0.11 32.85 -2.57
CA LEU A 163 -0.71 31.97 -3.42
C LEU A 163 -1.46 32.70 -4.53
N LYS A 164 -1.49 34.03 -4.58
CA LYS A 164 -2.17 34.77 -5.67
C LYS A 164 -1.63 34.43 -7.07
N LYS A 165 -0.45 33.82 -7.15
CA LYS A 165 0.13 33.31 -8.41
C LYS A 165 -0.27 31.84 -8.70
N ASN A 166 -0.83 31.10 -7.73
CA ASN A 166 -1.05 29.65 -7.82
C ASN A 166 -2.53 29.21 -7.89
N THR A 167 -3.49 30.11 -7.74
CA THR A 167 -4.92 29.78 -7.81
C THR A 167 -5.40 29.41 -9.22
N GLU A 168 -4.74 29.93 -10.25
CA GLU A 168 -5.03 29.58 -11.65
C GLU A 168 -4.47 28.19 -12.02
N ASN A 169 -3.45 27.72 -11.33
CA ASN A 169 -2.70 26.50 -11.68
C ASN A 169 -2.94 25.31 -10.73
N PHE A 170 -4.00 25.30 -9.91
CA PHE A 170 -4.37 24.20 -9.01
C PHE A 170 -3.24 23.78 -8.04
N GLY A 171 -2.30 24.65 -7.74
CA GLY A 171 -1.09 24.32 -6.97
C GLY A 171 -0.24 23.24 -7.61
N LEU A 172 -0.26 23.16 -8.94
CA LEU A 172 0.57 22.28 -9.75
C LEU A 172 1.93 22.91 -10.02
N GLU A 173 2.96 22.07 -10.12
CA GLU A 173 4.28 22.47 -10.57
C GLU A 173 4.33 22.61 -12.10
N GLY A 174 5.33 23.32 -12.64
CA GLY A 174 5.43 23.62 -14.06
C GLY A 174 5.28 22.40 -14.98
N PHE A 175 5.96 21.31 -14.68
CA PHE A 175 5.85 20.08 -15.46
C PHE A 175 4.43 19.43 -15.38
N GLN A 176 3.76 19.56 -14.24
CA GLN A 176 2.38 19.05 -14.07
C GLN A 176 1.38 19.91 -14.86
N ILE A 177 1.61 21.23 -14.93
CA ILE A 177 0.82 22.16 -15.76
C ILE A 177 0.95 21.77 -17.22
N ARG A 178 2.16 21.52 -17.71
CA ARG A 178 2.38 21.07 -19.09
C ARG A 178 1.66 19.77 -19.41
N ILE A 179 1.71 18.79 -18.49
CA ILE A 179 0.95 17.53 -18.66
C ILE A 179 -0.56 17.78 -18.69
N LYS A 180 -1.08 18.64 -17.81
CA LYS A 180 -2.48 19.06 -17.79
C LYS A 180 -2.89 19.69 -19.13
N ASP A 181 -2.08 20.59 -19.67
CA ASP A 181 -2.38 21.28 -20.91
C ASP A 181 -2.34 20.33 -22.12
N LYS A 182 -1.34 19.42 -22.18
CA LYS A 182 -1.29 18.35 -23.20
C LYS A 182 -2.48 17.40 -23.11
N LEU A 183 -2.91 17.07 -21.91
CA LEU A 183 -4.09 16.24 -21.69
C LEU A 183 -5.35 16.94 -22.21
N THR A 184 -5.50 18.23 -21.91
CA THR A 184 -6.62 19.03 -22.40
C THR A 184 -6.66 19.09 -23.93
N ASP A 185 -5.52 19.35 -24.57
CA ASP A 185 -5.39 19.36 -26.04
C ASP A 185 -5.77 18.00 -26.67
N LYS A 186 -5.27 16.89 -26.10
CA LYS A 186 -5.63 15.56 -26.59
C LYS A 186 -7.13 15.24 -26.40
N ILE A 187 -7.73 15.68 -25.30
CA ILE A 187 -9.17 15.51 -25.07
C ILE A 187 -10.00 16.30 -26.08
N GLU A 188 -9.61 17.55 -26.37
CA GLU A 188 -10.26 18.40 -27.36
C GLU A 188 -10.14 17.83 -28.79
N LYS A 189 -9.01 17.20 -29.11
CA LYS A 189 -8.78 16.46 -30.37
C LYS A 189 -9.48 15.09 -30.42
N LYS A 190 -10.35 14.77 -29.45
CA LYS A 190 -11.11 13.54 -29.37
C LYS A 190 -10.26 12.26 -29.33
N ASN A 191 -9.12 12.32 -28.63
CA ASN A 191 -8.38 11.11 -28.29
C ASN A 191 -9.08 10.39 -27.13
N PHE A 192 -9.70 9.26 -27.39
CA PHE A 192 -10.53 8.55 -26.41
C PHE A 192 -9.76 7.63 -25.49
N LYS A 193 -8.50 7.28 -25.78
CA LYS A 193 -7.65 6.42 -24.95
C LYS A 193 -6.26 7.06 -24.83
N ILE A 194 -5.85 7.43 -23.62
CA ILE A 194 -4.61 8.16 -23.37
C ILE A 194 -3.95 7.57 -22.10
N ILE A 195 -2.65 7.27 -22.15
CA ILE A 195 -1.88 6.90 -20.97
C ILE A 195 -1.01 8.08 -20.51
N ILE A 196 -1.08 8.37 -19.20
CA ILE A 196 -0.28 9.40 -18.54
C ILE A 196 0.88 8.71 -17.83
N HIS A 197 2.08 8.93 -18.33
CA HIS A 197 3.32 8.39 -17.81
C HIS A 197 4.05 9.43 -16.97
N MET A 198 4.08 9.20 -15.66
CA MET A 198 4.79 10.05 -14.70
C MET A 198 5.42 9.15 -13.62
N PRO A 199 6.61 9.47 -13.09
CA PRO A 199 7.24 8.68 -12.04
C PRO A 199 6.38 8.55 -10.78
N THR A 200 6.62 7.51 -10.00
CA THR A 200 6.02 7.40 -8.66
C THR A 200 6.43 8.59 -7.81
N GLY A 201 5.50 9.17 -7.06
CA GLY A 201 5.76 10.34 -6.21
C GLY A 201 5.72 11.69 -6.93
N SER A 202 5.59 11.75 -8.26
CA SER A 202 5.52 13.02 -9.02
C SER A 202 4.13 13.65 -9.08
N GLY A 203 3.11 13.07 -8.44
CA GLY A 203 1.77 13.63 -8.33
C GLY A 203 0.81 13.32 -9.48
N LYS A 204 0.92 12.15 -10.12
CA LYS A 204 -0.01 11.67 -11.18
C LYS A 204 -1.48 11.90 -10.85
N THR A 205 -1.93 11.40 -9.70
CA THR A 205 -3.32 11.50 -9.23
C THR A 205 -3.76 12.96 -9.12
N LYS A 206 -2.95 13.81 -8.48
CA LYS A 206 -3.24 15.24 -8.32
C LYS A 206 -3.33 15.96 -9.68
N THR A 207 -2.39 15.71 -10.57
CA THR A 207 -2.37 16.31 -11.91
C THR A 207 -3.61 15.92 -12.72
N THR A 208 -3.99 14.64 -12.68
CA THR A 208 -5.17 14.15 -13.41
C THR A 208 -6.46 14.74 -12.85
N ILE A 209 -6.63 14.75 -11.53
CA ILE A 209 -7.83 15.35 -10.89
C ILE A 209 -7.92 16.85 -11.21
N ALA A 210 -6.82 17.58 -11.13
CA ALA A 210 -6.78 18.99 -11.49
C ALA A 210 -7.19 19.23 -12.96
N SER A 211 -6.71 18.37 -13.86
CA SER A 211 -7.11 18.43 -15.29
C SER A 211 -8.61 18.20 -15.48
N LEU A 212 -9.19 17.25 -14.76
CA LEU A 212 -10.62 16.95 -14.81
C LEU A 212 -11.48 18.07 -14.21
N ILE A 213 -11.00 18.72 -13.14
CA ILE A 213 -11.68 19.89 -12.55
C ILE A 213 -11.62 21.08 -13.53
N ASP A 214 -10.47 21.32 -14.16
CA ASP A 214 -10.32 22.39 -15.16
C ASP A 214 -11.25 22.16 -16.38
N TYR A 215 -11.31 20.93 -16.86
CA TYR A 215 -12.24 20.53 -17.92
C TYR A 215 -13.70 20.71 -17.50
N HIS A 216 -14.04 20.33 -16.24
CA HIS A 216 -15.38 20.56 -15.71
C HIS A 216 -15.76 22.05 -15.63
N ARG A 217 -14.83 22.91 -15.20
CA ARG A 217 -15.05 24.36 -15.15
C ARG A 217 -15.42 24.95 -16.51
N LYS A 218 -14.85 24.39 -17.61
CA LYS A 218 -15.12 24.82 -18.98
C LYS A 218 -16.41 24.25 -19.55
N THR A 219 -16.80 23.03 -19.15
CA THR A 219 -17.86 22.27 -19.82
C THR A 219 -19.05 21.91 -18.94
N SER A 220 -18.94 22.05 -17.62
CA SER A 220 -19.93 21.62 -16.63
C SER A 220 -20.33 20.13 -16.74
N PHE A 221 -19.45 19.27 -17.30
CA PHE A 221 -19.81 17.88 -17.64
C PHE A 221 -20.25 17.03 -16.44
N LEU A 222 -19.70 17.26 -15.24
CA LEU A 222 -20.04 16.48 -14.03
C LEU A 222 -21.46 16.72 -13.53
N THR A 223 -22.19 17.69 -14.07
CA THR A 223 -23.60 17.89 -13.76
C THR A 223 -24.45 16.69 -14.16
N ASN A 224 -24.13 16.07 -15.31
CA ASN A 224 -24.92 14.98 -15.90
C ASN A 224 -24.09 13.73 -16.25
N ASN A 225 -22.80 13.72 -15.93
CA ASN A 225 -21.91 12.63 -16.28
C ASN A 225 -21.02 12.21 -15.11
N TYR A 226 -20.45 11.02 -15.23
CA TYR A 226 -19.55 10.45 -14.24
C TYR A 226 -18.09 10.50 -14.67
N ILE A 227 -17.23 10.63 -13.65
CA ILE A 227 -15.86 10.11 -13.66
C ILE A 227 -15.91 8.77 -12.93
N VAL A 228 -15.42 7.70 -13.56
CA VAL A 228 -15.24 6.39 -12.94
C VAL A 228 -13.76 6.19 -12.68
N TRP A 229 -13.34 6.18 -11.42
CA TRP A 229 -11.95 5.96 -11.01
C TRP A 229 -11.75 4.50 -10.57
N LEU A 230 -10.87 3.80 -11.28
CA LEU A 230 -10.54 2.40 -11.04
C LEU A 230 -9.14 2.30 -10.46
N ALA A 231 -8.99 1.54 -9.38
CA ALA A 231 -7.70 1.26 -8.78
C ALA A 231 -7.57 -0.22 -8.39
N HIS A 232 -6.34 -0.66 -8.15
CA HIS A 232 -6.07 -2.06 -7.81
C HIS A 232 -6.51 -2.42 -6.38
N SER A 233 -6.34 -1.49 -5.43
CA SER A 233 -6.61 -1.74 -4.02
C SER A 233 -7.53 -0.70 -3.39
N ASP A 234 -8.13 -1.06 -2.25
CA ASP A 234 -8.96 -0.15 -1.47
C ASP A 234 -8.18 1.06 -0.95
N GLU A 235 -6.88 0.90 -0.64
CA GLU A 235 -6.03 2.02 -0.23
C GLU A 235 -5.84 3.06 -1.33
N LEU A 236 -5.59 2.61 -2.56
CA LEU A 236 -5.48 3.51 -3.73
C LEU A 236 -6.81 4.23 -4.01
N CYS A 237 -7.92 3.51 -3.86
CA CYS A 237 -9.24 4.13 -3.98
C CYS A 237 -9.48 5.20 -2.89
N GLU A 238 -9.05 4.95 -1.66
CA GLU A 238 -9.19 5.93 -0.57
C GLU A 238 -8.27 7.14 -0.78
N GLN A 239 -7.06 6.93 -1.30
CA GLN A 239 -6.16 8.02 -1.71
C GLN A 239 -6.77 8.88 -2.82
N ALA A 240 -7.35 8.25 -3.84
CA ALA A 240 -8.03 8.96 -4.91
C ALA A 240 -9.21 9.79 -4.38
N LYS A 241 -10.02 9.18 -3.49
CA LYS A 241 -11.15 9.85 -2.82
C LYS A 241 -10.67 11.10 -2.07
N ASN A 242 -9.69 10.95 -1.18
CA ASN A 242 -9.17 12.05 -0.38
C ASN A 242 -8.58 13.16 -1.28
N SER A 243 -7.88 12.79 -2.34
CA SER A 243 -7.34 13.74 -3.32
C SER A 243 -8.43 14.49 -4.08
N PHE A 244 -9.53 13.82 -4.43
CA PHE A 244 -10.72 14.49 -5.01
C PHE A 244 -11.37 15.45 -4.01
N GLU A 245 -11.57 15.02 -2.77
CA GLU A 245 -12.15 15.87 -1.73
C GLU A 245 -11.34 17.14 -1.50
N ASP A 246 -10.01 16.99 -1.36
CA ASP A 246 -9.11 18.12 -1.09
C ASP A 246 -9.09 19.11 -2.25
N LEU A 247 -8.94 18.62 -3.47
CA LEU A 247 -8.90 19.49 -4.65
C LEU A 247 -10.27 20.08 -4.99
N TRP A 248 -11.35 19.31 -4.82
CA TRP A 248 -12.68 19.81 -5.11
C TRP A 248 -13.14 20.87 -4.12
N LYS A 249 -12.81 20.74 -2.82
CA LYS A 249 -13.07 21.79 -1.80
C LYS A 249 -12.37 23.12 -2.13
N LEU A 250 -11.21 23.05 -2.79
CA LEU A 250 -10.43 24.23 -3.16
C LEU A 250 -10.85 24.82 -4.51
N TYR A 251 -11.17 23.98 -5.48
CA TYR A 251 -11.30 24.38 -6.88
C TYR A 251 -12.62 23.98 -7.54
N GLY A 252 -13.47 23.18 -6.89
CA GLY A 252 -14.79 22.82 -7.40
C GLY A 252 -15.73 24.01 -7.50
N THR A 253 -16.75 23.88 -8.35
CA THR A 253 -17.73 24.94 -8.64
C THR A 253 -19.13 24.65 -8.11
N GLN A 254 -19.38 23.43 -7.68
CA GLN A 254 -20.69 22.93 -7.21
C GLN A 254 -20.51 21.81 -6.21
N ASP A 255 -21.58 21.37 -5.56
CA ASP A 255 -21.58 20.16 -4.77
C ASP A 255 -21.34 18.94 -5.68
N LEU A 256 -20.49 18.03 -5.25
CA LEU A 256 -20.11 16.86 -6.03
C LEU A 256 -20.48 15.57 -5.28
N PRO A 257 -21.34 14.72 -5.84
CA PRO A 257 -21.50 13.35 -5.37
C PRO A 257 -20.22 12.56 -5.57
N LEU A 258 -19.66 12.03 -4.48
CA LEU A 258 -18.52 11.12 -4.52
C LEU A 258 -18.95 9.77 -3.96
N ILE A 259 -18.92 8.75 -4.81
CA ILE A 259 -19.51 7.43 -4.57
C ILE A 259 -18.37 6.42 -4.48
N ARG A 260 -18.25 5.77 -3.33
CA ARG A 260 -17.32 4.68 -3.13
C ARG A 260 -18.06 3.34 -3.22
N LEU A 261 -17.81 2.57 -4.29
CA LEU A 261 -18.38 1.23 -4.44
C LEU A 261 -17.56 0.22 -3.65
N LYS A 262 -18.18 -0.39 -2.65
CA LYS A 262 -17.66 -1.53 -1.90
C LYS A 262 -18.46 -2.81 -2.24
N GLU A 263 -18.77 -3.69 -1.28
CA GLU A 263 -19.30 -5.03 -1.58
C GLU A 263 -20.72 -5.05 -2.12
N GLN A 264 -21.57 -4.16 -1.66
CA GLN A 264 -22.95 -4.08 -2.15
C GLN A 264 -23.13 -2.90 -3.12
N PRO A 265 -23.76 -3.12 -4.29
CA PRO A 265 -24.12 -2.04 -5.18
C PRO A 265 -25.24 -1.19 -4.55
N LEU A 266 -25.19 0.12 -4.81
CA LEU A 266 -26.22 1.07 -4.39
C LEU A 266 -27.22 1.30 -5.53
N ASP A 267 -28.45 0.85 -5.36
CA ASP A 267 -29.52 1.14 -6.33
C ASP A 267 -29.79 2.66 -6.45
N GLU A 268 -29.46 3.41 -5.41
CA GLU A 268 -29.58 4.88 -5.37
C GLU A 268 -28.69 5.60 -6.41
N ILE A 269 -27.64 4.94 -6.92
CA ILE A 269 -26.78 5.51 -7.99
C ILE A 269 -27.59 5.90 -9.21
N ILE A 270 -28.66 5.17 -9.51
CA ILE A 270 -29.55 5.42 -10.64
C ILE A 270 -30.18 6.82 -10.55
N ASN A 271 -30.39 7.32 -9.33
CA ASN A 271 -30.98 8.64 -9.07
C ASN A 271 -29.96 9.79 -9.12
N ILE A 272 -28.66 9.49 -9.19
CA ILE A 272 -27.61 10.51 -9.23
C ILE A 272 -27.36 10.91 -10.68
N GLN A 273 -27.39 12.22 -10.95
CA GLN A 273 -27.23 12.71 -12.32
C GLN A 273 -25.77 12.69 -12.78
N GLY A 274 -24.84 13.06 -11.91
CA GLY A 274 -23.41 13.10 -12.20
C GLY A 274 -22.57 13.05 -10.93
N GLY A 275 -21.27 12.85 -11.07
CA GLY A 275 -20.35 12.76 -9.93
C GLY A 275 -19.12 11.91 -10.19
N VAL A 276 -18.46 11.51 -9.12
CA VAL A 276 -17.26 10.65 -9.16
C VAL A 276 -17.59 9.31 -8.52
N ILE A 277 -17.34 8.24 -9.26
CA ILE A 277 -17.50 6.85 -8.80
C ILE A 277 -16.11 6.25 -8.67
N ILE A 278 -15.79 5.72 -7.48
CA ILE A 278 -14.49 5.11 -7.20
C ILE A 278 -14.69 3.65 -6.80
N CYS A 279 -14.01 2.74 -7.49
CA CYS A 279 -14.05 1.31 -7.13
C CYS A 279 -12.75 0.58 -7.54
N THR A 280 -12.60 -0.65 -7.03
CA THR A 280 -11.49 -1.50 -7.43
C THR A 280 -11.82 -2.27 -8.71
N TYR A 281 -10.78 -2.66 -9.49
CA TYR A 281 -10.97 -3.52 -10.67
C TYR A 281 -11.70 -4.84 -10.35
N PRO A 282 -11.33 -5.59 -9.28
CA PRO A 282 -12.06 -6.79 -8.91
C PRO A 282 -13.53 -6.54 -8.56
N LYS A 283 -13.85 -5.38 -7.98
CA LYS A 283 -15.24 -5.02 -7.69
C LYS A 283 -16.03 -4.76 -8.97
N LEU A 284 -15.46 -3.99 -9.89
CA LEU A 284 -16.08 -3.73 -11.19
C LEU A 284 -16.39 -5.04 -11.92
N HIS A 285 -15.43 -5.97 -11.96
CA HIS A 285 -15.60 -7.28 -12.57
C HIS A 285 -16.73 -8.09 -11.90
N ARG A 286 -16.74 -8.18 -10.55
CA ARG A 286 -17.82 -8.86 -9.83
C ARG A 286 -19.20 -8.27 -10.09
N MET A 287 -19.30 -6.95 -10.22
CA MET A 287 -20.56 -6.28 -10.57
C MET A 287 -20.99 -6.64 -12.00
N ARG A 288 -20.06 -6.75 -12.95
CA ARG A 288 -20.36 -7.10 -14.35
C ARG A 288 -21.00 -8.47 -14.49
N ILE A 289 -20.52 -9.46 -13.74
CA ILE A 289 -21.04 -10.84 -13.78
C ILE A 289 -22.30 -11.06 -12.94
N ASN A 290 -22.65 -10.12 -12.06
CA ASN A 290 -23.85 -10.19 -11.22
C ASN A 290 -25.01 -9.45 -11.89
N SER A 291 -26.21 -10.04 -11.93
CA SER A 291 -27.37 -9.48 -12.62
C SER A 291 -27.81 -8.09 -12.13
N ASN A 292 -27.78 -7.85 -10.83
CA ASN A 292 -28.12 -6.53 -10.26
C ASN A 292 -26.98 -5.55 -10.49
N GLY A 293 -25.73 -5.98 -10.31
CA GLY A 293 -24.57 -5.16 -10.57
C GLY A 293 -24.48 -4.71 -12.04
N SER A 294 -24.75 -5.62 -12.98
CA SER A 294 -24.75 -5.34 -14.41
C SER A 294 -25.72 -4.22 -14.79
N LYS A 295 -26.95 -4.21 -14.24
CA LYS A 295 -27.93 -3.13 -14.49
C LYS A 295 -27.41 -1.76 -14.04
N ILE A 296 -26.75 -1.70 -12.87
CA ILE A 296 -26.16 -0.47 -12.37
C ILE A 296 -25.00 -0.03 -13.27
N LEU A 297 -24.16 -0.97 -13.72
CA LEU A 297 -23.07 -0.67 -14.64
C LEU A 297 -23.57 -0.19 -16.00
N GLU A 298 -24.69 -0.70 -16.51
CA GLU A 298 -25.34 -0.18 -17.72
C GLU A 298 -25.77 1.27 -17.53
N HIS A 299 -26.35 1.62 -16.39
CA HIS A 299 -26.66 3.01 -16.09
C HIS A 299 -25.39 3.87 -16.04
N ILE A 300 -24.35 3.42 -15.35
CA ILE A 300 -23.04 4.10 -15.28
C ILE A 300 -22.48 4.29 -16.69
N ARG A 301 -22.53 3.28 -17.56
CA ARG A 301 -22.07 3.34 -18.96
C ARG A 301 -22.69 4.51 -19.71
N THR A 302 -23.98 4.77 -19.55
CA THR A 302 -24.67 5.84 -20.29
C THR A 302 -24.13 7.22 -19.97
N LYS A 303 -23.50 7.40 -18.80
CA LYS A 303 -23.04 8.69 -18.27
C LYS A 303 -21.51 8.73 -18.05
N SER A 304 -20.77 7.65 -18.25
CA SER A 304 -19.32 7.60 -18.06
C SER A 304 -18.59 8.45 -19.09
N LYS A 305 -18.29 9.71 -18.72
CA LYS A 305 -17.52 10.61 -19.58
C LYS A 305 -16.03 10.31 -19.48
N PHE A 306 -15.54 10.06 -18.27
CA PHE A 306 -14.16 9.68 -18.04
C PHE A 306 -14.08 8.37 -17.26
N ILE A 307 -13.18 7.48 -17.67
CA ILE A 307 -12.74 6.32 -16.90
C ILE A 307 -11.25 6.51 -16.63
N ILE A 308 -10.88 6.48 -15.36
CA ILE A 308 -9.49 6.60 -14.94
C ILE A 308 -9.03 5.22 -14.49
N ALA A 309 -8.05 4.68 -15.17
CA ALA A 309 -7.40 3.40 -14.85
C ALA A 309 -6.08 3.67 -14.11
N ASP A 310 -6.13 3.70 -12.78
CA ASP A 310 -4.92 3.86 -11.97
C ASP A 310 -4.12 2.55 -11.97
N GLU A 311 -2.78 2.65 -12.00
CA GLU A 311 -1.86 1.54 -12.28
C GLU A 311 -2.23 0.82 -13.59
N ALA A 312 -2.27 1.57 -14.70
CA ALA A 312 -2.77 1.14 -16.00
C ALA A 312 -2.10 -0.09 -16.59
N HIS A 313 -0.91 -0.49 -16.07
CA HIS A 313 -0.25 -1.74 -16.45
C HIS A 313 -1.09 -2.99 -16.12
N MET A 314 -2.10 -2.86 -15.24
CA MET A 314 -3.04 -3.94 -14.92
C MET A 314 -4.15 -4.13 -15.95
N VAL A 315 -4.40 -3.12 -16.80
CA VAL A 315 -5.53 -3.12 -17.75
C VAL A 315 -5.49 -4.24 -18.79
N PRO A 316 -4.32 -4.71 -19.30
CA PRO A 316 -4.27 -5.80 -20.26
C PRO A 316 -4.80 -7.14 -19.77
N ALA A 317 -5.03 -7.31 -18.46
CA ALA A 317 -5.72 -8.49 -17.96
C ALA A 317 -7.15 -8.55 -18.53
N GLU A 318 -7.50 -9.66 -19.17
CA GLU A 318 -8.77 -9.84 -19.90
C GLU A 318 -10.00 -9.45 -19.07
N THR A 319 -10.06 -9.89 -17.81
CA THR A 319 -11.16 -9.58 -16.89
C THR A 319 -11.32 -8.08 -16.61
N PHE A 320 -10.21 -7.32 -16.62
CA PHE A 320 -10.23 -5.89 -16.35
C PHE A 320 -10.54 -5.09 -17.60
N SER A 321 -9.91 -5.42 -18.74
CA SER A 321 -10.20 -4.78 -20.02
C SER A 321 -11.66 -4.93 -20.41
N GLU A 322 -12.22 -6.14 -20.35
CA GLU A 322 -13.64 -6.40 -20.60
C GLU A 322 -14.57 -5.60 -19.67
N SER A 323 -14.19 -5.48 -18.39
CA SER A 323 -15.02 -4.73 -17.44
C SER A 323 -14.98 -3.22 -17.70
N ILE A 324 -13.84 -2.69 -18.13
CA ILE A 324 -13.69 -1.29 -18.55
C ILE A 324 -14.50 -1.04 -19.84
N GLU A 325 -14.39 -1.94 -20.81
CA GLU A 325 -15.14 -1.82 -22.08
C GLU A 325 -16.64 -1.90 -21.85
N PHE A 326 -17.09 -2.74 -20.92
CA PHE A 326 -18.50 -2.82 -20.56
C PHE A 326 -19.09 -1.50 -20.09
N ILE A 327 -18.35 -0.69 -19.32
CA ILE A 327 -18.79 0.64 -18.84
C ILE A 327 -18.39 1.78 -19.77
N SER A 328 -17.70 1.49 -20.87
CA SER A 328 -17.30 2.47 -21.89
C SER A 328 -18.38 2.61 -22.96
N LYS A 329 -18.56 3.83 -23.46
CA LYS A 329 -19.42 4.12 -24.60
C LYS A 329 -18.55 4.66 -25.74
N LEU A 330 -18.63 4.01 -26.90
CA LEU A 330 -17.86 4.40 -28.09
C LEU A 330 -18.12 5.88 -28.44
N ASP A 331 -17.08 6.59 -28.87
CA ASP A 331 -17.10 8.00 -29.26
C ASP A 331 -17.62 8.99 -28.18
N PHE A 332 -17.74 8.51 -26.94
CA PHE A 332 -18.16 9.34 -25.82
C PHE A 332 -17.23 9.26 -24.62
N THR A 333 -16.86 8.05 -24.19
CA THR A 333 -16.05 7.82 -23.00
C THR A 333 -14.58 8.01 -23.31
N ILE A 334 -13.89 8.78 -22.45
CA ILE A 334 -12.44 8.98 -22.53
C ILE A 334 -11.80 8.14 -21.42
N LEU A 335 -10.91 7.23 -21.81
CA LEU A 335 -10.13 6.39 -20.91
C LEU A 335 -8.76 7.00 -20.69
N LEU A 336 -8.45 7.30 -19.42
CA LEU A 336 -7.14 7.78 -18.98
C LEU A 336 -6.45 6.70 -18.16
N GLY A 337 -5.32 6.18 -18.63
CA GLY A 337 -4.46 5.28 -17.89
C GLY A 337 -3.40 6.06 -17.13
N LEU A 338 -3.19 5.78 -15.85
CA LEU A 338 -2.11 6.37 -15.05
C LEU A 338 -1.07 5.30 -14.75
N SER A 339 0.17 5.54 -15.10
CA SER A 339 1.26 4.59 -14.80
C SER A 339 2.60 5.29 -14.59
N ALA A 340 3.40 4.75 -13.67
CA ALA A 340 4.82 5.10 -13.57
C ALA A 340 5.68 4.26 -14.51
N THR A 341 5.16 3.10 -14.90
CA THR A 341 5.79 2.12 -15.79
C THR A 341 4.74 1.67 -16.79
N PRO A 342 4.63 2.35 -17.96
CA PRO A 342 3.61 2.06 -18.96
C PRO A 342 3.97 0.82 -19.78
N GLY A 343 4.15 -0.32 -19.10
CA GLY A 343 4.48 -1.62 -19.71
C GLY A 343 3.99 -2.76 -18.84
N GLY A 344 4.13 -3.98 -19.35
CA GLY A 344 3.82 -5.22 -18.66
C GLY A 344 5.09 -5.91 -18.14
N TYR A 345 4.90 -7.01 -17.45
CA TYR A 345 6.00 -7.90 -17.07
C TYR A 345 6.65 -8.55 -18.29
N TYR A 346 5.92 -8.65 -19.41
CA TYR A 346 6.27 -9.30 -20.65
C TYR A 346 6.25 -8.31 -21.80
N VAL A 347 7.04 -8.57 -22.83
CA VAL A 347 7.05 -7.76 -24.06
C VAL A 347 5.65 -7.71 -24.67
N ASP A 348 4.99 -8.88 -24.79
CA ASP A 348 3.63 -8.97 -25.33
C ASP A 348 2.59 -8.20 -24.48
N GLN A 349 2.73 -8.17 -23.16
CA GLN A 349 1.87 -7.37 -22.28
C GLN A 349 2.10 -5.87 -22.50
N THR A 350 3.34 -5.46 -22.73
CA THR A 350 3.66 -4.07 -23.05
C THR A 350 3.05 -3.66 -24.38
N GLU A 351 3.15 -4.52 -25.39
CA GLU A 351 2.52 -4.31 -26.69
C GLU A 351 0.99 -4.26 -26.57
N ARG A 352 0.38 -5.19 -25.84
CA ARG A 352 -1.07 -5.17 -25.56
C ARG A 352 -1.50 -3.89 -24.88
N LEU A 353 -0.75 -3.42 -23.87
CA LEU A 353 -1.06 -2.16 -23.19
C LEU A 353 -0.95 -0.97 -24.13
N SER A 354 0.13 -0.88 -24.91
CA SER A 354 0.31 0.18 -25.90
C SER A 354 -0.81 0.17 -26.94
N ASN A 355 -1.14 -1.00 -27.49
CA ASN A 355 -2.22 -1.16 -28.46
C ASN A 355 -3.59 -0.81 -27.86
N TYR A 356 -3.84 -1.18 -26.59
CA TYR A 356 -5.08 -0.85 -25.90
C TYR A 356 -5.27 0.66 -25.77
N PHE A 357 -4.19 1.42 -25.55
CA PHE A 357 -4.20 2.89 -25.51
C PHE A 357 -3.87 3.54 -26.88
N LEU A 358 -3.90 2.78 -27.98
CA LEU A 358 -3.68 3.24 -29.34
C LEU A 358 -2.31 3.94 -29.55
N GLY A 359 -1.32 3.59 -28.73
CA GLY A 359 0.00 4.24 -28.70
C GLY A 359 -0.01 5.67 -28.13
N ASN A 360 -1.16 6.18 -27.67
CA ASN A 360 -1.28 7.54 -27.16
C ASN A 360 -0.71 7.67 -25.74
N LYS A 361 0.46 8.26 -25.63
CA LYS A 361 1.12 8.55 -24.34
C LYS A 361 1.30 10.05 -24.14
N ILE A 362 1.15 10.51 -22.91
CA ILE A 362 1.62 11.81 -22.41
C ILE A 362 2.70 11.51 -21.36
N SER A 363 3.88 12.07 -21.56
CA SER A 363 5.00 11.91 -20.62
C SER A 363 5.60 13.27 -20.31
N ILE A 364 6.46 13.30 -19.29
CA ILE A 364 7.32 14.45 -18.98
C ILE A 364 8.34 14.67 -20.10
N THR A 365 8.75 13.59 -20.75
CA THR A 365 9.58 13.65 -21.96
C THR A 365 8.72 13.99 -23.16
N ASP A 366 8.90 15.17 -23.71
CA ASP A 366 8.35 15.53 -25.01
C ASP A 366 9.45 16.26 -25.79
N GLU A 367 9.64 15.83 -27.04
CA GLU A 367 10.66 16.34 -27.96
C GLU A 367 10.58 17.85 -28.20
N ASN A 368 9.44 18.46 -27.86
CA ASN A 368 9.17 19.90 -28.02
C ASN A 368 9.35 20.72 -26.72
N ASP A 369 9.85 20.13 -25.64
CA ASP A 369 10.00 20.81 -24.37
C ASP A 369 11.42 21.37 -24.22
N ASP A 370 11.60 22.68 -24.49
CA ASP A 370 12.89 23.34 -24.49
C ASP A 370 13.63 23.29 -23.14
N GLU A 371 12.90 23.14 -22.02
CA GLU A 371 13.49 22.97 -20.67
C GLU A 371 14.05 21.57 -20.43
N LEU A 372 13.62 20.56 -21.21
CA LEU A 372 13.95 19.15 -21.04
C LEU A 372 14.92 18.61 -22.11
N LYS A 373 15.32 19.43 -23.10
CA LYS A 373 16.16 18.99 -24.24
C LYS A 373 17.50 18.37 -23.83
N ASP A 374 18.03 18.73 -22.66
CA ASP A 374 19.35 18.30 -22.17
C ASP A 374 19.30 17.42 -20.91
N ASP A 375 18.14 17.33 -20.22
CA ASP A 375 18.00 16.59 -18.97
C ASP A 375 17.06 15.39 -19.13
N GLU A 376 17.51 14.21 -18.70
CA GLU A 376 16.60 13.06 -18.52
C GLU A 376 15.48 13.41 -17.52
N PRO A 377 14.24 12.96 -17.71
CA PRO A 377 13.08 13.32 -16.87
C PRO A 377 13.29 13.14 -15.37
N ILE A 378 13.95 12.05 -14.99
CA ILE A 378 14.25 11.77 -13.57
C ILE A 378 15.26 12.78 -13.03
N SER A 379 16.33 13.08 -13.79
CA SER A 379 17.34 14.07 -13.40
C SER A 379 16.73 15.47 -13.26
N TYR A 380 15.86 15.85 -14.18
CA TYR A 380 15.12 17.12 -14.09
C TYR A 380 14.27 17.18 -12.83
N LEU A 381 13.46 16.15 -12.54
CA LEU A 381 12.61 16.11 -11.36
C LEU A 381 13.41 16.07 -10.04
N GLN A 382 14.59 15.47 -10.05
CA GLN A 382 15.53 15.52 -8.92
C GLN A 382 16.13 16.92 -8.73
N LYS A 383 16.48 17.59 -9.83
CA LYS A 383 17.02 18.96 -9.81
C LYS A 383 16.03 19.97 -9.24
N ILE A 384 14.77 19.87 -9.59
CA ILE A 384 13.71 20.75 -9.06
C ILE A 384 13.15 20.29 -7.70
N GLY A 385 13.67 19.22 -7.12
CA GLY A 385 13.29 18.74 -5.78
C GLY A 385 11.95 17.99 -5.70
N VAL A 386 11.37 17.59 -6.83
CA VAL A 386 10.17 16.73 -6.90
C VAL A 386 10.52 15.31 -6.52
N LEU A 387 11.65 14.80 -7.01
CA LEU A 387 12.17 13.47 -6.65
C LEU A 387 13.43 13.58 -5.80
N ALA A 388 13.61 12.63 -4.90
CA ALA A 388 14.84 12.45 -4.15
C ALA A 388 15.94 11.85 -5.03
N LYS A 389 17.19 12.19 -4.76
CA LYS A 389 18.35 11.52 -5.36
C LYS A 389 18.55 10.16 -4.67
N ILE A 390 18.69 9.10 -5.46
CA ILE A 390 19.00 7.78 -4.93
C ILE A 390 20.52 7.65 -4.77
N LYS A 391 20.95 7.33 -3.53
CA LYS A 391 22.32 6.90 -3.23
C LYS A 391 22.33 5.38 -3.11
N ALA A 392 22.64 4.70 -4.19
CA ALA A 392 22.69 3.25 -4.22
C ALA A 392 23.94 2.72 -3.50
N HIS A 393 23.73 1.84 -2.55
CA HIS A 393 24.75 1.05 -1.88
C HIS A 393 24.49 -0.43 -2.16
N GLN A 394 25.42 -1.07 -2.85
CA GLN A 394 25.30 -2.48 -3.20
C GLN A 394 26.03 -3.31 -2.17
N VAL A 395 25.31 -4.18 -1.49
CA VAL A 395 25.86 -5.14 -0.55
C VAL A 395 26.08 -6.46 -1.28
N LYS A 396 27.32 -6.86 -1.43
CA LYS A 396 27.66 -8.19 -1.94
C LYS A 396 27.43 -9.19 -0.83
N THR A 397 26.63 -10.19 -1.10
CA THR A 397 26.52 -11.36 -0.25
C THR A 397 27.46 -12.44 -0.81
N ASP A 398 28.14 -13.17 0.06
CA ASP A 398 28.97 -14.33 -0.36
C ASP A 398 28.08 -15.53 -0.74
N PHE A 399 26.79 -15.30 -0.85
CA PHE A 399 25.81 -16.31 -1.17
C PHE A 399 25.84 -16.60 -2.68
N ASN A 400 26.44 -17.71 -3.05
CA ASN A 400 26.46 -18.21 -4.41
C ASN A 400 25.34 -19.23 -4.60
N PHE A 401 24.38 -18.90 -5.47
CA PHE A 401 23.43 -19.88 -5.95
C PHE A 401 24.09 -20.69 -7.08
N GLU A 402 24.19 -21.98 -6.89
CA GLU A 402 24.44 -22.90 -8.00
C GLU A 402 23.09 -23.09 -8.73
N PHE A 403 22.88 -22.30 -9.76
CA PHE A 403 21.76 -22.50 -10.67
C PHE A 403 22.09 -23.61 -11.65
N THR A 404 21.14 -24.50 -11.88
CA THR A 404 21.19 -25.39 -13.03
C THR A 404 21.13 -24.56 -14.32
N GLU A 405 21.64 -25.06 -15.42
CA GLU A 405 21.57 -24.35 -16.71
C GLU A 405 20.11 -24.07 -17.16
N GLU A 406 19.19 -24.94 -16.74
CA GLU A 406 17.76 -24.77 -16.99
C GLU A 406 17.17 -23.61 -16.17
N GLU A 407 17.59 -23.46 -14.91
CA GLU A 407 17.22 -22.32 -14.05
C GLU A 407 17.84 -21.01 -14.55
N LYS A 408 19.12 -21.03 -14.97
CA LYS A 408 19.78 -19.87 -15.60
C LYS A 408 19.06 -19.45 -16.89
N SER A 409 18.70 -20.41 -17.73
CA SER A 409 17.94 -20.15 -18.96
C SER A 409 16.55 -19.57 -18.66
N LYS A 410 15.85 -20.10 -17.66
CA LYS A 410 14.58 -19.55 -17.19
C LYS A 410 14.74 -18.14 -16.63
N ILE A 411 15.77 -17.86 -15.84
CA ILE A 411 16.07 -16.53 -15.30
C ILE A 411 16.42 -15.55 -16.43
N LEU A 412 17.23 -15.96 -17.41
CA LEU A 412 17.64 -15.11 -18.55
C LEU A 412 16.49 -14.84 -19.52
N ASN A 413 15.57 -15.81 -19.68
CA ASN A 413 14.40 -15.68 -20.55
C ASN A 413 13.17 -15.13 -19.82
N SER A 414 13.20 -15.09 -18.50
CA SER A 414 12.07 -14.72 -17.61
C SER A 414 12.19 -13.30 -17.05
N PHE A 415 12.43 -12.31 -17.89
CA PHE A 415 11.70 -11.07 -17.61
C PHE A 415 10.20 -11.44 -17.36
N ASP A 416 9.83 -12.64 -17.65
CA ASP A 416 8.48 -13.13 -17.86
C ASP A 416 7.85 -13.89 -16.69
N GLU A 417 8.57 -14.67 -15.90
CA GLU A 417 7.93 -15.54 -14.89
C GLU A 417 8.27 -15.20 -13.44
N GLY A 418 9.13 -14.20 -13.21
CA GLY A 418 9.64 -13.93 -11.86
C GLY A 418 10.59 -15.03 -11.39
N LEU A 419 11.32 -14.77 -10.32
CA LEU A 419 12.18 -15.78 -9.71
C LEU A 419 11.32 -16.90 -9.10
N ASN A 420 11.80 -18.13 -9.24
CA ASN A 420 11.18 -19.30 -8.64
C ASN A 420 10.85 -19.05 -7.16
N PRO A 421 9.58 -19.22 -6.71
CA PRO A 421 9.19 -19.00 -5.32
C PRO A 421 10.00 -19.78 -4.29
N GLU A 422 10.45 -21.00 -4.62
CA GLU A 422 11.31 -21.80 -3.74
C GLU A 422 12.70 -21.19 -3.58
N LEU A 423 13.24 -20.62 -4.67
CA LEU A 423 14.50 -19.91 -4.62
C LEU A 423 14.40 -18.67 -3.71
N ILE A 424 13.36 -17.85 -3.91
CA ILE A 424 13.12 -16.67 -3.08
C ILE A 424 12.96 -17.08 -1.61
N LYS A 425 12.31 -18.21 -1.34
CA LYS A 425 12.17 -18.76 0.01
C LYS A 425 13.52 -19.15 0.59
N LYS A 426 14.35 -19.92 -0.13
CA LYS A 426 15.71 -20.30 0.28
C LYS A 426 16.59 -19.08 0.57
N MET A 427 16.51 -18.05 -0.25
CA MET A 427 17.23 -16.78 -0.02
C MET A 427 16.80 -16.10 1.28
N GLY A 428 15.50 -16.09 1.59
CA GLY A 428 14.98 -15.54 2.84
C GLY A 428 15.35 -16.35 4.09
N GLU A 429 15.63 -17.64 3.93
CA GLU A 429 15.99 -18.56 5.01
C GLU A 429 17.52 -18.65 5.23
N ASN A 430 18.34 -18.13 4.31
CA ASN A 430 19.80 -18.22 4.42
C ASN A 430 20.33 -17.34 5.55
N VAL A 431 21.05 -17.96 6.49
CA VAL A 431 21.54 -17.32 7.71
C VAL A 431 22.63 -16.28 7.42
N GLU A 432 23.61 -16.60 6.57
CA GLU A 432 24.72 -15.71 6.24
C GLU A 432 24.24 -14.43 5.55
N ARG A 433 23.32 -14.60 4.61
CA ARG A 433 22.65 -13.49 3.93
C ARG A 433 21.87 -12.61 4.93
N ASN A 434 21.19 -13.23 5.89
CA ASN A 434 20.45 -12.51 6.91
C ASN A 434 21.36 -11.81 7.93
N ILE A 435 22.56 -12.31 8.17
CA ILE A 435 23.59 -11.60 8.96
C ILE A 435 23.99 -10.30 8.25
N CYS A 436 24.23 -10.33 6.93
CA CYS A 436 24.51 -9.13 6.16
C CYS A 436 23.35 -8.13 6.21
N ILE A 437 22.10 -8.60 6.01
CA ILE A 437 20.90 -7.76 6.11
C ILE A 437 20.79 -7.12 7.50
N TYR A 438 21.00 -7.90 8.55
CA TYR A 438 20.93 -7.41 9.93
C TYR A 438 21.99 -6.35 10.22
N GLY A 439 23.22 -6.53 9.70
CA GLY A 439 24.28 -5.53 9.78
C GLY A 439 23.87 -4.19 9.16
N GLU A 440 23.30 -4.21 7.96
CA GLU A 440 22.82 -3.01 7.28
C GLU A 440 21.64 -2.37 8.03
N LEU A 441 20.70 -3.17 8.54
CA LEU A 441 19.57 -2.65 9.34
C LEU A 441 20.04 -1.99 10.63
N THR A 442 21.07 -2.55 11.29
CA THR A 442 21.67 -1.96 12.49
C THR A 442 22.31 -0.62 12.16
N ASN A 443 23.08 -0.54 11.09
CA ASN A 443 23.71 0.68 10.61
C ASN A 443 22.67 1.78 10.29
N LEU A 444 21.61 1.45 9.55
CA LEU A 444 20.54 2.38 9.23
C LEU A 444 19.78 2.85 10.49
N TYR A 445 19.54 1.95 11.44
CA TYR A 445 18.86 2.26 12.68
C TYR A 445 19.69 3.18 13.58
N GLU A 446 21.00 2.95 13.70
CA GLU A 446 21.94 3.81 14.44
C GLU A 446 22.05 5.21 13.83
N GLN A 447 21.99 5.31 12.49
CA GLN A 447 21.91 6.59 11.78
C GLN A 447 20.52 7.25 11.91
N ASN A 448 19.58 6.65 12.64
CA ASN A 448 18.22 7.15 12.87
C ASN A 448 17.40 7.37 11.57
N LEU A 449 17.63 6.55 10.54
CA LEU A 449 16.99 6.67 9.24
C LEU A 449 15.66 5.90 9.19
N SER A 450 14.61 6.55 8.70
CA SER A 450 13.31 5.92 8.46
C SER A 450 13.39 5.00 7.25
N THR A 451 13.35 3.67 7.48
CA THR A 451 13.69 2.64 6.51
C THR A 451 12.49 1.76 6.16
N ILE A 452 12.31 1.46 4.87
CA ILE A 452 11.38 0.43 4.39
C ILE A 452 12.20 -0.76 3.89
N VAL A 453 11.83 -1.96 4.34
CA VAL A 453 12.48 -3.22 3.97
C VAL A 453 11.52 -4.07 3.16
N PHE A 454 11.93 -4.46 1.95
CA PHE A 454 11.20 -5.40 1.11
C PHE A 454 11.78 -6.80 1.27
N ALA A 455 11.09 -7.65 2.02
CA ALA A 455 11.53 -9.01 2.35
C ALA A 455 11.15 -10.03 1.28
N CYS A 456 11.83 -11.19 1.25
CA CYS A 456 11.62 -12.27 0.28
C CYS A 456 10.24 -12.95 0.44
N SER A 457 9.77 -13.10 1.67
CA SER A 457 8.56 -13.85 2.00
C SER A 457 7.94 -13.36 3.32
N LEU A 458 6.73 -13.82 3.62
CA LEU A 458 6.10 -13.59 4.94
C LEU A 458 6.95 -14.14 6.09
N LYS A 459 7.53 -15.33 5.91
CA LYS A 459 8.42 -15.96 6.90
C LYS A 459 9.67 -15.10 7.13
N HIS A 460 10.28 -14.62 6.04
CA HIS A 460 11.45 -13.74 6.11
C HIS A 460 11.11 -12.40 6.78
N THR A 461 9.97 -11.80 6.46
CA THR A 461 9.48 -10.57 7.12
C THR A 461 9.38 -10.74 8.63
N LYS A 462 8.80 -11.87 9.08
CA LYS A 462 8.66 -12.20 10.50
C LYS A 462 10.00 -12.41 11.17
N LEU A 463 10.93 -13.13 10.52
CA LEU A 463 12.27 -13.40 11.02
C LEU A 463 13.05 -12.09 11.25
N LEU A 464 13.16 -11.24 10.22
CA LEU A 464 13.87 -9.96 10.33
C LEU A 464 13.25 -9.03 11.38
N HIS A 465 11.92 -8.98 11.45
CA HIS A 465 11.20 -8.20 12.45
C HIS A 465 11.53 -8.68 13.87
N LYS A 466 11.51 -10.00 14.13
CA LYS A 466 11.85 -10.58 15.43
C LYS A 466 13.30 -10.32 15.83
N ILE A 467 14.24 -10.44 14.88
CA ILE A 467 15.66 -10.16 15.10
C ILE A 467 15.85 -8.72 15.58
N CYS A 468 15.24 -7.76 14.89
CA CYS A 468 15.35 -6.34 15.25
C CYS A 468 14.69 -6.02 16.59
N ILE A 469 13.55 -6.63 16.92
CA ILE A 469 12.91 -6.49 18.24
C ILE A 469 13.83 -6.96 19.36
N LEU A 470 14.47 -8.13 19.22
CA LEU A 470 15.40 -8.68 20.20
C LEU A 470 16.66 -7.82 20.37
N SER A 471 16.99 -7.05 19.35
CA SER A 471 18.07 -6.06 19.40
C SER A 471 17.63 -4.70 19.95
N GLY A 472 16.37 -4.58 20.40
CA GLY A 472 15.84 -3.36 21.00
C GLY A 472 15.42 -2.28 20.00
N MET A 473 15.37 -2.61 18.70
CA MET A 473 14.97 -1.66 17.67
C MET A 473 13.45 -1.43 17.67
N LYS A 474 13.03 -0.19 17.40
CA LYS A 474 11.61 0.17 17.22
C LYS A 474 11.20 -0.08 15.77
N VAL A 475 10.57 -1.19 15.54
CA VAL A 475 10.23 -1.69 14.20
C VAL A 475 8.77 -2.09 14.09
N GLY A 476 8.23 -2.07 12.89
CA GLY A 476 6.90 -2.59 12.55
C GLY A 476 6.96 -3.55 11.37
N LYS A 477 5.91 -4.33 11.19
CA LYS A 477 5.74 -5.18 10.02
C LYS A 477 4.36 -4.99 9.43
N ILE A 478 4.27 -5.02 8.10
CA ILE A 478 3.01 -4.96 7.35
C ILE A 478 3.01 -6.08 6.32
N ASP A 479 2.01 -6.93 6.40
CA ASP A 479 1.78 -8.05 5.48
C ASP A 479 0.28 -8.14 5.10
N ASP A 480 -0.10 -9.14 4.31
CA ASP A 480 -1.47 -9.38 3.85
C ASP A 480 -2.46 -9.71 4.99
N LYS A 481 -1.94 -10.19 6.14
CA LYS A 481 -2.73 -10.51 7.33
C LYS A 481 -2.88 -9.34 8.29
N THR A 482 -2.12 -8.26 8.08
CA THR A 482 -2.18 -7.08 8.94
C THR A 482 -3.53 -6.36 8.75
N THR A 483 -4.29 -6.22 9.84
CA THR A 483 -5.60 -5.56 9.81
C THR A 483 -5.47 -4.10 9.38
N ASN A 484 -6.53 -3.52 8.82
CA ASN A 484 -6.53 -2.13 8.36
C ASN A 484 -6.21 -1.14 9.49
N GLN A 485 -6.68 -1.42 10.71
CA GLN A 485 -6.42 -0.59 11.89
C GLN A 485 -4.95 -0.67 12.32
N ALA A 486 -4.41 -1.89 12.46
CA ALA A 486 -3.00 -2.10 12.78
C ALA A 486 -2.09 -1.48 11.72
N ARG A 487 -2.44 -1.60 10.44
CA ARG A 487 -1.73 -0.98 9.33
C ARG A 487 -1.70 0.55 9.45
N LYS A 488 -2.85 1.19 9.68
CA LYS A 488 -2.94 2.65 9.88
C LYS A 488 -2.09 3.11 11.06
N LYS A 489 -2.10 2.37 12.17
CA LYS A 489 -1.30 2.65 13.37
C LYS A 489 0.19 2.57 13.07
N ILE A 490 0.67 1.47 12.46
CA ILE A 490 2.08 1.30 12.08
C ILE A 490 2.55 2.41 11.14
N ILE A 491 1.73 2.76 10.15
CA ILE A 491 2.02 3.84 9.21
C ILE A 491 2.11 5.20 9.94
N SER A 492 1.18 5.48 10.85
CA SER A 492 1.19 6.70 11.66
C SER A 492 2.43 6.76 12.55
N ASP A 493 2.78 5.65 13.22
CA ASP A 493 3.96 5.55 14.07
C ASP A 493 5.26 5.73 13.28
N PHE A 494 5.32 5.23 12.04
CA PHE A 494 6.46 5.44 11.16
C PHE A 494 6.57 6.91 10.71
N LYS A 495 5.46 7.54 10.33
CA LYS A 495 5.44 8.97 9.98
C LYS A 495 5.86 9.86 11.14
N ASN A 496 5.47 9.49 12.36
CA ASN A 496 5.82 10.21 13.59
C ASN A 496 7.21 9.82 14.15
N LYS A 497 7.95 8.96 13.46
CA LYS A 497 9.25 8.44 13.86
C LYS A 497 9.26 7.64 15.17
N ASN A 498 8.11 7.16 15.63
CA ASN A 498 8.00 6.22 16.77
C ASN A 498 8.53 4.82 16.37
N ILE A 499 8.35 4.45 15.10
CA ILE A 499 8.94 3.28 14.44
C ILE A 499 9.94 3.78 13.40
N LYS A 500 11.11 3.14 13.32
CA LYS A 500 12.18 3.52 12.38
C LYS A 500 12.25 2.61 11.15
N ILE A 501 11.89 1.35 11.31
CA ILE A 501 11.98 0.36 10.24
C ILE A 501 10.61 -0.29 10.06
N ILE A 502 10.11 -0.36 8.84
CA ILE A 502 8.95 -1.17 8.46
C ILE A 502 9.41 -2.31 7.56
N PHE A 503 9.11 -3.53 8.00
CA PHE A 503 9.24 -4.73 7.17
C PHE A 503 7.97 -4.98 6.39
N ASN A 504 8.13 -5.34 5.11
CA ASN A 504 7.00 -5.54 4.22
C ASN A 504 7.22 -6.71 3.25
N TYR A 505 6.13 -7.41 2.94
CA TYR A 505 6.06 -8.38 1.87
C TYR A 505 4.73 -8.23 1.11
N GLY A 506 4.80 -7.94 -0.20
CA GLY A 506 3.64 -7.97 -1.10
C GLY A 506 2.67 -6.79 -1.02
N VAL A 507 2.73 -5.94 0.02
CA VAL A 507 1.66 -4.97 0.33
C VAL A 507 2.07 -3.51 0.15
N LEU A 508 3.33 -3.13 0.36
CA LEU A 508 3.79 -1.74 0.27
C LEU A 508 4.38 -1.38 -1.11
N SER A 509 4.36 -2.30 -2.06
CA SER A 509 4.74 -2.00 -3.44
C SER A 509 3.74 -1.06 -4.12
N THR A 510 2.45 -1.13 -3.76
CA THR A 510 1.39 -0.28 -4.29
C THR A 510 0.64 0.46 -3.18
N GLY A 511 0.19 1.69 -3.43
CA GLY A 511 -0.76 2.41 -2.58
C GLY A 511 -0.25 3.02 -1.27
N PHE A 512 0.95 2.71 -0.80
CA PHE A 512 1.48 3.24 0.45
C PHE A 512 2.18 4.58 0.28
N ASP A 513 1.76 5.59 1.04
CA ASP A 513 2.38 6.92 1.05
C ASP A 513 3.19 7.18 2.31
N ALA A 514 4.53 7.18 2.20
CA ALA A 514 5.47 7.47 3.27
C ALA A 514 6.51 8.52 2.83
N PRO A 515 6.14 9.80 2.80
CA PRO A 515 7.05 10.86 2.34
C PRO A 515 8.32 11.00 3.18
N GLY A 516 8.30 10.51 4.42
CA GLY A 516 9.44 10.55 5.34
C GLY A 516 10.45 9.41 5.18
N THR A 517 10.33 8.54 4.17
CA THR A 517 11.28 7.45 3.93
C THR A 517 12.66 8.00 3.55
N GLU A 518 13.68 7.59 4.30
CA GLU A 518 15.07 8.03 4.14
C GLU A 518 15.97 6.92 3.59
N ALA A 519 15.56 5.65 3.75
CA ALA A 519 16.26 4.51 3.21
C ALA A 519 15.30 3.40 2.74
N ILE A 520 15.72 2.67 1.73
CA ILE A 520 15.05 1.48 1.22
C ILE A 520 16.07 0.34 1.23
N LEU A 521 15.71 -0.81 1.80
CA LEU A 521 16.48 -2.03 1.73
C LEU A 521 15.68 -3.07 0.93
N ILE A 522 16.22 -3.46 -0.22
CA ILE A 522 15.63 -4.48 -1.09
C ILE A 522 16.32 -5.82 -0.79
N ALA A 523 15.71 -6.59 0.12
CA ALA A 523 16.13 -7.94 0.44
C ALA A 523 15.51 -8.99 -0.51
N ARG A 524 14.45 -8.62 -1.22
CA ARG A 524 13.78 -9.48 -2.20
C ARG A 524 14.38 -9.26 -3.58
N PRO A 525 15.03 -10.26 -4.19
CA PRO A 525 15.40 -10.16 -5.58
C PRO A 525 14.13 -10.05 -6.45
N THR A 526 14.22 -9.26 -7.49
CA THR A 526 13.16 -9.15 -8.49
C THR A 526 13.75 -8.99 -9.88
N THR A 527 13.18 -9.64 -10.86
CA THR A 527 13.52 -9.49 -12.28
C THR A 527 12.57 -8.48 -12.97
N SER A 528 11.53 -8.06 -12.28
CA SER A 528 10.51 -7.14 -12.81
C SER A 528 10.92 -5.68 -12.62
N PRO A 529 11.15 -4.91 -13.70
CA PRO A 529 11.38 -3.48 -13.64
C PRO A 529 10.22 -2.72 -13.01
N ILE A 530 8.98 -3.20 -13.18
CA ILE A 530 7.77 -2.60 -12.60
C ILE A 530 7.82 -2.71 -11.08
N THR A 531 8.03 -3.93 -10.56
CA THR A 531 8.12 -4.17 -9.12
C THR A 531 9.27 -3.38 -8.50
N TYR A 532 10.44 -3.36 -9.15
CA TYR A 532 11.60 -2.61 -8.70
C TYR A 532 11.32 -1.10 -8.65
N SER A 533 10.76 -0.54 -9.73
CA SER A 533 10.36 0.87 -9.79
C SER A 533 9.33 1.24 -8.72
N GLN A 534 8.39 0.36 -8.42
CA GLN A 534 7.42 0.56 -7.34
C GLN A 534 8.07 0.56 -5.95
N MET A 535 9.05 -0.31 -5.71
CA MET A 535 9.83 -0.34 -4.47
C MET A 535 10.64 0.95 -4.31
N LEU A 536 11.38 1.35 -5.35
CA LEU A 536 12.14 2.60 -5.37
C LEU A 536 11.25 3.82 -5.17
N GLY A 537 10.07 3.81 -5.77
CA GLY A 537 9.09 4.88 -5.68
C GLY A 537 8.68 5.26 -4.25
N ARG A 538 8.92 4.37 -3.27
CA ARG A 538 8.64 4.67 -1.84
C ARG A 538 9.63 5.66 -1.24
N GLY A 539 10.86 5.69 -1.71
CA GLY A 539 11.91 6.64 -1.28
C GLY A 539 12.13 7.81 -2.25
N LEU A 540 11.49 7.79 -3.41
CA LEU A 540 11.72 8.80 -4.45
C LEU A 540 11.08 10.16 -4.17
N ARG A 541 10.24 10.31 -3.15
CA ARG A 541 9.59 11.59 -2.89
C ARG A 541 10.59 12.64 -2.43
N GLY A 542 10.71 13.73 -3.19
CA GLY A 542 11.62 14.85 -2.92
C GLY A 542 11.04 15.90 -1.97
N PRO A 543 11.88 16.89 -1.59
CA PRO A 543 11.52 17.95 -0.63
C PRO A 543 10.28 18.75 -1.00
N LEU A 544 10.06 18.99 -2.29
CA LEU A 544 8.92 19.79 -2.77
C LEU A 544 7.58 19.13 -2.43
N PHE A 545 7.56 17.80 -2.31
CA PHE A 545 6.38 17.02 -1.93
C PHE A 545 6.47 16.42 -0.52
N GLY A 546 7.23 17.05 0.37
CA GLY A 546 7.33 16.67 1.78
C GLY A 546 8.22 15.47 2.06
N GLY A 547 9.00 15.02 1.07
CA GLY A 547 10.00 13.97 1.23
C GLY A 547 11.39 14.52 1.57
N LYS A 548 12.43 13.79 1.19
CA LYS A 548 13.83 14.08 1.49
C LYS A 548 14.62 14.39 0.22
N PRO A 549 15.72 15.16 0.30
CA PRO A 549 16.56 15.43 -0.87
C PRO A 549 17.25 14.19 -1.40
N GLU A 550 17.53 13.23 -0.51
CA GLU A 550 18.22 11.98 -0.82
C GLU A 550 17.57 10.80 -0.14
N CYS A 551 17.65 9.64 -0.78
CA CYS A 551 17.24 8.35 -0.22
C CYS A 551 18.35 7.33 -0.43
N ILE A 552 18.71 6.61 0.62
CA ILE A 552 19.70 5.52 0.55
C ILE A 552 18.98 4.28 0.03
N LEU A 553 19.50 3.68 -1.02
CA LEU A 553 19.07 2.39 -1.54
C LEU A 553 20.11 1.34 -1.18
N ILE A 554 19.73 0.37 -0.36
CA ILE A 554 20.53 -0.82 -0.13
C ILE A 554 19.95 -1.94 -0.97
N ASP A 555 20.72 -2.38 -1.96
CA ASP A 555 20.39 -3.48 -2.86
C ASP A 555 21.34 -4.63 -2.63
N LEU A 556 20.78 -5.80 -2.29
CA LEU A 556 21.55 -7.01 -2.06
C LEU A 556 21.86 -7.69 -3.39
N LYS A 557 23.13 -7.69 -3.77
CA LYS A 557 23.60 -8.40 -4.96
C LYS A 557 23.95 -9.83 -4.64
N ASP A 558 22.99 -10.69 -4.85
CA ASP A 558 23.12 -12.14 -4.71
C ASP A 558 23.60 -12.80 -6.03
N ASN A 559 24.49 -12.15 -6.78
CA ASN A 559 24.94 -12.59 -8.12
C ASN A 559 23.80 -12.82 -9.13
N LEU A 560 22.63 -12.24 -8.88
CA LEU A 560 21.48 -12.26 -9.77
C LEU A 560 21.55 -11.06 -10.73
N ILE A 561 20.85 -11.18 -11.85
CA ILE A 561 20.84 -10.22 -12.97
C ILE A 561 20.71 -8.78 -12.48
N CYS A 562 21.58 -7.90 -12.95
CA CYS A 562 21.49 -6.47 -12.69
C CYS A 562 20.21 -5.91 -13.31
N LEU A 563 19.30 -5.41 -12.46
CA LEU A 563 18.18 -4.58 -12.93
C LEU A 563 18.70 -3.21 -13.40
N PRO A 564 18.04 -2.60 -14.38
CA PRO A 564 18.39 -1.26 -14.81
C PRO A 564 18.20 -0.26 -13.65
N ASP A 565 18.98 0.82 -13.66
CA ASP A 565 18.82 1.90 -12.68
C ASP A 565 17.44 2.59 -12.82
N GLU A 566 17.11 3.50 -11.91
CA GLU A 566 15.81 4.17 -11.88
C GLU A 566 15.50 4.96 -13.16
N LYS A 567 16.53 5.53 -13.80
CA LYS A 567 16.39 6.30 -15.04
C LYS A 567 16.08 5.38 -16.21
N SER A 568 16.81 4.29 -16.31
CA SER A 568 16.60 3.25 -17.33
C SER A 568 15.24 2.57 -17.16
N CYS A 569 14.81 2.32 -15.92
CA CYS A 569 13.45 1.79 -15.64
C CYS A 569 12.35 2.73 -16.14
N PHE A 570 12.51 4.05 -15.98
CA PHE A 570 11.52 5.02 -16.43
C PHE A 570 11.41 5.09 -17.96
N THR A 571 12.53 5.00 -18.65
CA THR A 571 12.58 5.13 -20.13
C THR A 571 12.37 3.80 -20.87
N LEU A 572 12.44 2.67 -20.16
CA LEU A 572 12.40 1.31 -20.74
C LEU A 572 11.27 1.08 -21.77
N PHE A 573 10.11 1.65 -21.52
CA PHE A 573 8.91 1.43 -22.33
C PHE A 573 8.65 2.51 -23.39
N ASN A 574 9.57 3.48 -23.57
CA ASN A 574 9.32 4.60 -24.50
C ASN A 574 9.10 4.15 -25.95
N ASN A 575 9.83 3.13 -26.40
CA ASN A 575 9.78 2.65 -27.79
C ASN A 575 8.45 2.02 -28.21
N TYR A 576 7.57 1.69 -27.27
CA TYR A 576 6.25 1.07 -27.54
C TYR A 576 5.14 2.09 -27.76
N TYR A 577 5.41 3.37 -27.59
CA TYR A 577 4.42 4.46 -27.68
C TYR A 577 4.85 5.51 -28.72
N ARG A 578 3.84 6.15 -29.32
CA ARG A 578 4.01 7.21 -30.33
C ARG A 578 3.83 8.59 -29.74
#